data_1d6238e64329c2db0bb219c63664a4ae
#
_entry.id   1d6238e64329c2db0bb219c63664a4ae
#
_cell.length_a   1.000
_cell.length_b   1.000
_cell.length_c   1.000
_cell.angle_alpha   90.00
_cell.angle_beta   90.00
_cell.angle_gamma   90.00
#
_symmetry.space_group_name_H-M   'P 1'
#
loop_
_entity.id
_entity.type
_entity.pdbx_description
1 polymer ?
#
loop_
_entity_poly.entity_id
_entity_poly.type
_entity_poly.pdbx_seq_one_letter_code
_entity_poly.pdbx_strand_id
1 'polypeptide(L)'
;MTDLDFKTIGLKIKERRKQLGETQEHIANILEVNPSHVSNIECGRANPSLTALVKIANALECSVDYFISDEYTFNTDQNKEKTLDDKIMDKIKNCDSDKKQRILKMIDIL
;
A
#
# COMPACT_ATOMS: atom_id res chain seq x y z
N MET A 1 -3.64 23.94 2.67
CA MET A 1 -3.15 22.61 2.29
C MET A 1 -2.56 21.94 3.52
N THR A 2 -3.06 20.78 3.86
CA THR A 2 -2.54 20.04 5.01
C THR A 2 -1.31 19.25 4.60
N ASP A 3 -0.34 19.18 5.51
CA ASP A 3 0.83 18.33 5.32
C ASP A 3 0.41 16.86 5.32
N LEU A 4 1.26 16.02 4.74
CA LEU A 4 1.03 14.58 4.76
C LEU A 4 1.05 14.06 6.21
N ASP A 5 0.18 13.12 6.49
CA ASP A 5 0.16 12.46 7.79
C ASP A 5 1.16 11.31 7.78
N PHE A 6 2.40 11.61 8.11
CA PHE A 6 3.47 10.61 8.11
C PHE A 6 3.27 9.53 9.16
N LYS A 7 2.48 9.81 10.18
CA LYS A 7 2.14 8.82 11.19
C LYS A 7 1.26 7.70 10.60
N THR A 8 0.27 8.08 9.82
CA THR A 8 -0.59 7.13 9.11
C THR A 8 0.19 6.35 8.06
N ILE A 9 1.05 7.05 7.30
CA ILE A 9 1.89 6.41 6.29
C ILE A 9 2.82 5.39 6.97
N GLY A 10 3.48 5.78 8.05
CA GLY A 10 4.36 4.89 8.79
C GLY A 10 3.65 3.67 9.35
N LEU A 11 2.43 3.86 9.85
CA LEU A 11 1.63 2.75 10.36
C LEU A 11 1.30 1.74 9.25
N LYS A 12 0.95 2.21 8.08
CA LYS A 12 0.66 1.33 6.93
C LYS A 12 1.90 0.55 6.51
N ILE A 13 3.07 1.19 6.53
CA ILE A 13 4.34 0.52 6.25
C ILE A 13 4.56 -0.60 7.26
N LYS A 14 4.41 -0.30 8.53
CA LYS A 14 4.59 -1.26 9.61
C LYS A 14 3.63 -2.44 9.50
N GLU A 15 2.35 -2.17 9.26
CA GLU A 15 1.34 -3.22 9.11
C GLU A 15 1.66 -4.14 7.94
N ARG A 16 2.00 -3.56 6.80
CA ARG A 16 2.33 -4.36 5.61
C ARG A 16 3.59 -5.20 5.85
N ARG A 17 4.61 -4.61 6.47
CA ARG A 17 5.83 -5.34 6.82
C ARG A 17 5.51 -6.56 7.68
N LYS A 18 4.68 -6.38 8.70
CA LYS A 18 4.29 -7.47 9.59
C LYS A 18 3.47 -8.54 8.87
N GLN A 19 2.59 -8.14 7.96
CA GLN A 19 1.81 -9.09 7.16
C GLN A 19 2.70 -10.02 6.35
N LEU A 20 3.83 -9.51 5.84
CA LEU A 20 4.77 -10.29 5.06
C LEU A 20 5.83 -11.00 5.90
N GLY A 21 5.83 -10.79 7.22
CA GLY A 21 6.84 -11.38 8.10
C GLY A 21 8.23 -10.77 7.96
N GLU A 22 8.31 -9.56 7.41
CA GLU A 22 9.61 -8.89 7.22
C GLU A 22 10.04 -8.15 8.47
N THR A 23 11.36 -8.02 8.66
CA THR A 23 11.93 -7.30 9.79
C THR A 23 12.27 -5.87 9.42
N GLN A 24 12.35 -5.00 10.43
CA GLN A 24 12.85 -3.64 10.23
C GLN A 24 14.29 -3.65 9.71
N GLU A 25 15.10 -4.58 10.20
CA GLU A 25 16.48 -4.74 9.76
C GLU A 25 16.57 -5.05 8.26
N HIS A 26 15.71 -5.91 7.76
CA HIS A 26 15.67 -6.24 6.34
C HIS A 26 15.36 -5.02 5.49
N ILE A 27 14.36 -4.24 5.90
CA ILE A 27 14.00 -3.01 5.21
C ILE A 27 15.15 -1.99 5.29
N ALA A 28 15.79 -1.89 6.46
CA ALA A 28 16.93 -1.00 6.65
C ALA A 28 18.08 -1.34 5.70
N ASN A 29 18.34 -2.62 5.52
CA ASN A 29 19.39 -3.09 4.59
C ASN A 29 19.08 -2.67 3.15
N ILE A 30 17.82 -2.80 2.75
CA ILE A 30 17.37 -2.39 1.41
C ILE A 30 17.56 -0.89 1.22
N LEU A 31 17.24 -0.10 2.25
CA LEU A 31 17.36 1.35 2.21
C LEU A 31 18.79 1.85 2.48
N GLU A 32 19.68 0.97 2.91
CA GLU A 32 21.05 1.32 3.30
C GLU A 32 21.06 2.34 4.44
N VAL A 33 20.22 2.11 5.45
CA VAL A 33 20.11 2.96 6.63
C VAL A 33 20.12 2.09 7.89
N ASN A 34 20.19 2.71 9.05
CA ASN A 34 20.10 2.00 10.31
C ASN A 34 18.66 1.53 10.58
N PRO A 35 18.48 0.37 11.24
CA PRO A 35 17.13 -0.08 11.62
C PRO A 35 16.35 0.93 12.44
N SER A 36 17.04 1.74 13.26
CA SER A 36 16.39 2.82 14.02
C SER A 36 15.71 3.84 13.12
N HIS A 37 16.26 4.09 11.93
CA HIS A 37 15.65 5.01 10.97
C HIS A 37 14.33 4.43 10.42
N VAL A 38 14.30 3.12 10.14
CA VAL A 38 13.05 2.45 9.72
C VAL A 38 12.02 2.53 10.85
N SER A 39 12.45 2.28 12.08
CA SER A 39 11.57 2.43 13.24
C SER A 39 10.98 3.83 13.33
N ASN A 40 11.79 4.85 13.12
CA ASN A 40 11.34 6.24 13.13
C ASN A 40 10.36 6.55 12.01
N ILE A 41 10.56 5.97 10.83
CA ILE A 41 9.61 6.10 9.71
C ILE A 41 8.27 5.46 10.09
N GLU A 42 8.30 4.25 10.65
CA GLU A 42 7.08 3.53 11.02
C GLU A 42 6.31 4.23 12.13
N CYS A 43 7.00 4.96 13.01
CA CYS A 43 6.36 5.73 14.08
C CYS A 43 5.94 7.13 13.66
N GLY A 44 6.26 7.55 12.46
CA GLY A 44 5.94 8.90 11.98
C GLY A 44 6.89 9.98 12.47
N ARG A 45 8.01 9.60 13.08
CA ARG A 45 9.02 10.55 13.57
C ARG A 45 9.97 11.02 12.47
N ALA A 46 10.13 10.23 11.44
CA ALA A 46 10.95 10.55 10.28
C ALA A 46 10.12 10.42 9.02
N ASN A 47 10.37 11.29 8.06
CA ASN A 47 9.64 11.32 6.80
C ASN A 47 10.45 10.55 5.76
N PRO A 48 9.89 9.50 5.15
CA PRO A 48 10.60 8.82 4.07
C PRO A 48 10.67 9.73 2.85
N SER A 49 11.81 9.71 2.15
CA SER A 49 11.89 10.34 0.84
C SER A 49 11.05 9.56 -0.16
N LEU A 50 10.75 10.16 -1.30
CA LEU A 50 10.02 9.45 -2.36
C LEU A 50 10.80 8.21 -2.82
N THR A 51 12.12 8.34 -2.95
CA THR A 51 12.97 7.20 -3.31
C THR A 51 12.88 6.08 -2.27
N ALA A 52 12.94 6.42 -0.99
CA ALA A 52 12.80 5.46 0.09
C ALA A 52 11.43 4.78 0.05
N LEU A 53 10.39 5.56 -0.18
CA LEU A 53 9.03 5.04 -0.23
C LEU A 53 8.83 4.05 -1.38
N VAL A 54 9.42 4.34 -2.55
CA VAL A 54 9.40 3.41 -3.69
C VAL A 54 10.13 2.11 -3.35
N LYS A 55 11.29 2.20 -2.73
CA LYS A 55 12.05 1.02 -2.32
C LYS A 55 11.30 0.18 -1.29
N ILE A 56 10.64 0.84 -0.34
CA ILE A 56 9.81 0.15 0.66
C ILE A 56 8.64 -0.56 -0.02
N ALA A 57 7.97 0.12 -0.95
CA ALA A 57 6.84 -0.46 -1.67
C ALA A 57 7.26 -1.70 -2.45
N ASN A 58 8.40 -1.65 -3.14
CA ASN A 58 8.92 -2.80 -3.86
C ASN A 58 9.25 -3.95 -2.91
N ALA A 59 9.87 -3.66 -1.77
CA ALA A 59 10.22 -4.66 -0.78
C ALA A 59 8.99 -5.31 -0.15
N LEU A 60 7.93 -4.54 0.04
CA LEU A 60 6.69 -5.01 0.67
C LEU A 60 5.63 -5.44 -0.34
N GLU A 61 6.01 -5.54 -1.61
CA GLU A 61 5.14 -6.05 -2.67
C GLU A 61 3.80 -5.32 -2.75
N CYS A 62 3.85 -4.00 -2.69
CA CYS A 62 2.67 -3.15 -2.81
C CYS A 62 3.01 -1.89 -3.59
N SER A 63 2.00 -1.08 -3.87
CA SER A 63 2.20 0.19 -4.55
C SER A 63 2.51 1.30 -3.56
N VAL A 64 3.16 2.36 -4.02
CA VAL A 64 3.34 3.58 -3.22
C VAL A 64 1.97 4.14 -2.84
N ASP A 65 1.01 4.06 -3.74
CA ASP A 65 -0.36 4.52 -3.50
C ASP A 65 -0.99 3.86 -2.28
N TYR A 66 -0.68 2.60 -2.03
CA TYR A 66 -1.17 1.90 -0.84
C TYR A 66 -0.86 2.67 0.45
N PHE A 67 0.32 3.29 0.53
CA PHE A 67 0.73 4.02 1.72
C PHE A 67 0.16 5.43 1.80
N ILE A 68 -0.14 6.06 0.68
CA ILE A 68 -0.51 7.47 0.61
C ILE A 68 -1.94 7.72 0.11
N SER A 69 -2.70 6.67 -0.16
CA SER A 69 -4.04 6.82 -0.75
C SER A 69 -4.98 7.65 0.10
N ASP A 70 -4.80 7.68 1.41
CA ASP A 70 -5.65 8.47 2.30
C ASP A 70 -5.22 9.93 2.37
N GLU A 71 -4.07 10.28 1.75
CA GLU A 71 -3.46 11.59 1.88
C GLU A 71 -3.87 12.56 0.78
N TYR A 72 -4.60 12.08 -0.22
CA TYR A 72 -5.07 12.94 -1.29
C TYR A 72 -6.48 12.55 -1.70
N THR A 73 -7.16 13.53 -2.27
CA THR A 73 -8.51 13.33 -2.80
C THR A 73 -8.41 13.31 -4.31
N PHE A 74 -8.84 12.21 -4.90
CA PHE A 74 -8.85 12.06 -6.34
C PHE A 74 -10.14 12.63 -6.90
N ASN A 75 -10.02 13.62 -7.76
CA ASN A 75 -11.11 14.52 -8.09
C ASN A 75 -12.05 14.07 -9.20
N THR A 76 -11.76 13.00 -9.88
CA THR A 76 -12.47 12.67 -11.11
C THR A 76 -13.89 12.17 -10.88
N ASP A 77 -14.16 11.46 -9.79
CA ASP A 77 -15.44 10.80 -9.57
C ASP A 77 -16.00 11.00 -8.18
N GLN A 78 -15.62 12.09 -7.54
CA GLN A 78 -16.00 12.37 -6.16
C GLN A 78 -17.48 12.34 -5.91
N ASN A 79 -18.26 12.74 -6.88
CA ASN A 79 -19.70 12.88 -6.75
C ASN A 79 -20.45 11.83 -7.58
N LYS A 80 -19.74 10.89 -8.17
CA LYS A 80 -20.36 9.83 -8.94
C LYS A 80 -20.35 8.54 -8.16
N GLU A 81 -21.48 7.87 -8.18
CA GLU A 81 -21.52 6.51 -7.68
C GLU A 81 -20.65 5.62 -8.56
N LYS A 82 -19.94 4.70 -7.96
CA LYS A 82 -19.20 3.71 -8.71
C LYS A 82 -20.16 2.86 -9.52
N THR A 83 -19.82 2.62 -10.77
CA THR A 83 -20.59 1.69 -11.59
C THR A 83 -20.44 0.27 -11.06
N LEU A 84 -21.31 -0.64 -11.50
CA LEU A 84 -21.20 -2.03 -11.14
C LEU A 84 -19.85 -2.61 -11.57
N ASP A 85 -19.39 -2.22 -12.76
CA ASP A 85 -18.07 -2.68 -13.26
C ASP A 85 -16.95 -2.22 -12.33
N ASP A 86 -16.98 -0.98 -11.87
CA ASP A 86 -15.98 -0.45 -10.94
C ASP A 86 -15.99 -1.22 -9.63
N LYS A 87 -17.16 -1.55 -9.11
CA LYS A 87 -17.29 -2.32 -7.87
C LYS A 87 -16.74 -3.73 -8.02
N ILE A 88 -16.98 -4.35 -9.16
CA ILE A 88 -16.46 -5.69 -9.45
C ILE A 88 -14.94 -5.65 -9.55
N MET A 89 -14.39 -4.66 -10.25
CA MET A 89 -12.94 -4.52 -10.39
C MET A 89 -12.26 -4.27 -9.04
N ASP A 90 -12.85 -3.46 -8.18
CA ASP A 90 -12.31 -3.21 -6.85
C ASP A 90 -12.23 -4.49 -6.02
N LYS A 91 -13.28 -5.32 -6.09
CA LYS A 91 -13.29 -6.60 -5.37
C LYS A 91 -12.26 -7.57 -5.91
N ILE A 92 -12.09 -7.63 -7.23
CA ILE A 92 -11.12 -8.51 -7.87
C ILE A 92 -9.70 -8.12 -7.49
N LYS A 93 -9.39 -6.82 -7.43
CA LYS A 93 -8.07 -6.34 -7.03
C LYS A 93 -7.66 -6.81 -5.63
N ASN A 94 -8.63 -6.97 -4.75
CA ASN A 94 -8.39 -7.36 -3.36
C ASN A 94 -8.40 -8.88 -3.16
N CYS A 95 -8.64 -9.65 -4.21
CA CYS A 95 -8.65 -11.11 -4.15
C CYS A 95 -7.24 -11.66 -4.38
N ASP A 96 -6.96 -12.82 -3.79
CA ASP A 96 -5.75 -13.56 -4.10
C ASP A 96 -5.86 -14.22 -5.48
N SER A 97 -4.75 -14.81 -5.95
CA SER A 97 -4.69 -15.43 -7.28
C SER A 97 -5.69 -16.57 -7.44
N ASP A 98 -5.87 -17.39 -6.41
CA ASP A 98 -6.80 -18.52 -6.45
C ASP A 98 -8.23 -18.05 -6.61
N LYS A 99 -8.62 -17.01 -5.86
CA LYS A 99 -9.95 -16.43 -5.98
C LYS A 99 -10.18 -15.81 -7.35
N LYS A 100 -9.17 -15.12 -7.88
CA LYS A 100 -9.25 -14.54 -9.23
C LYS A 100 -9.47 -15.61 -10.29
N GLN A 101 -8.77 -16.73 -10.18
CA GLN A 101 -8.93 -17.84 -11.11
C GLN A 101 -10.32 -18.47 -11.01
N ARG A 102 -10.86 -18.61 -9.81
CA ARG A 102 -12.22 -19.14 -9.61
C ARG A 102 -13.27 -18.23 -10.23
N ILE A 103 -13.10 -16.92 -10.06
CA ILE A 103 -14.00 -15.93 -10.66
C ILE A 103 -13.96 -16.04 -12.19
N LEU A 104 -12.77 -16.16 -12.76
CA LEU A 104 -12.59 -16.29 -14.20
C LEU A 104 -13.28 -17.55 -14.73
N LYS A 105 -13.13 -18.68 -14.04
CA LYS A 105 -13.82 -19.92 -14.41
C LYS A 105 -15.34 -19.80 -14.37
N MET A 106 -15.86 -19.10 -13.37
CA MET A 106 -17.30 -18.87 -13.27
C MET A 106 -17.82 -18.04 -14.43
N ILE A 107 -17.07 -17.04 -14.86
CA ILE A 107 -17.42 -16.21 -16.02
C ILE A 107 -17.42 -17.05 -17.28
N ASP A 108 -16.46 -17.95 -17.46
CA ASP A 108 -16.37 -18.81 -18.64
C ASP A 108 -17.54 -19.80 -18.76
N ILE A 109 -18.16 -20.13 -17.63
CA ILE A 109 -19.31 -21.04 -17.60
C ILE A 109 -20.62 -20.35 -18.01
N LEU A 110 -20.65 -19.03 -17.77
CA LEU A 110 -21.83 -18.23 -18.11
C LEU A 110 -21.92 -17.98 -19.62
#